data_ffafec251a1129bc70166368a381cd06
#
_entry.id   ffafec251a1129bc70166368a381cd06
#
_cell.length_a   1.000
_cell.length_b   1.000
_cell.length_c   1.000
_cell.angle_alpha   90.00
_cell.angle_beta   90.00
_cell.angle_gamma   90.00
#
_symmetry.space_group_name_H-M   'P 1'
#
loop_
_entity.id
_entity.type
_entity.pdbx_description
1 polymer ?
#
loop_
_entity_poly.entity_id
_entity_poly.type
_entity_poly.pdbx_seq_one_letter_code
_entity_poly.pdbx_strand_id
1 'polypeptide(L)'
;MNFDILHTDDIRVEHCDGTRRDVQRVLDTCREERRPYLVLKEPGTKNKDISETTNKTNQNSLDSWFLTPGSTILVPITMLEEEVYKVEICTYLARKTGAHLILLRANDYGSKAKRNMQRIITHIQTIAECTGETITYEERIATGDSFHIHKELHTILPLKGEDGGGLILLTASREYGLDDWLFGPPEQYVIRKSLVPVMLVNPRADLFSLCD
;
A
#
# COMPACT_ATOMS: atom_id res chain seq x y z
N MET A 1 9.59 -14.39 -18.44
CA MET A 1 8.76 -13.28 -17.96
C MET A 1 9.65 -12.34 -17.17
N ASN A 2 9.62 -11.07 -17.46
CA ASN A 2 10.39 -10.09 -16.71
C ASN A 2 9.52 -9.67 -15.49
N PHE A 3 9.88 -10.11 -14.29
CA PHE A 3 9.17 -9.79 -13.06
C PHE A 3 9.64 -8.46 -12.42
N ASP A 4 10.57 -7.75 -13.03
CA ASP A 4 10.96 -6.40 -12.62
C ASP A 4 10.06 -5.37 -13.33
N ILE A 5 8.77 -5.38 -12.96
CA ILE A 5 7.71 -4.57 -13.59
C ILE A 5 7.73 -3.12 -13.07
N LEU A 6 8.40 -2.87 -11.96
CA LEU A 6 8.44 -1.57 -11.33
C LEU A 6 9.88 -1.06 -11.25
N HIS A 7 10.17 0.03 -11.95
CA HIS A 7 11.37 0.80 -11.64
C HIS A 7 11.09 1.70 -10.44
N THR A 8 12.07 1.84 -9.55
CA THR A 8 11.95 2.72 -8.37
C THR A 8 11.60 4.16 -8.75
N ASP A 9 12.03 4.59 -9.92
CA ASP A 9 11.75 5.91 -10.49
C ASP A 9 10.27 6.09 -10.89
N ASP A 10 9.51 4.99 -11.00
CA ASP A 10 8.09 5.03 -11.32
C ASP A 10 7.22 5.38 -10.09
N ILE A 11 7.77 5.28 -8.88
CA ILE A 11 7.05 5.59 -7.65
C ILE A 11 7.22 7.07 -7.33
N ARG A 12 6.12 7.79 -7.26
CA ARG A 12 6.11 9.16 -6.81
C ARG A 12 5.97 9.25 -5.30
N VAL A 13 6.82 10.07 -4.69
CA VAL A 13 6.75 10.37 -3.26
C VAL A 13 6.00 11.67 -3.05
N GLU A 14 4.95 11.65 -2.26
CA GLU A 14 4.16 12.82 -1.88
C GLU A 14 4.11 12.98 -0.37
N HIS A 15 4.31 14.19 0.08
CA HIS A 15 4.18 14.57 1.48
C HIS A 15 2.81 15.19 1.73
N CYS A 16 2.19 14.84 2.85
CA CYS A 16 0.92 15.44 3.27
C CYS A 16 0.92 15.78 4.77
N ASP A 17 0.20 16.83 5.13
CA ASP A 17 0.02 17.26 6.52
C ASP A 17 -1.04 16.43 7.28
N GLY A 18 -1.70 15.49 6.60
CA GLY A 18 -2.76 14.65 7.15
C GLY A 18 -4.11 15.35 7.28
N THR A 19 -4.26 16.59 6.83
CA THR A 19 -5.57 17.24 6.75
C THR A 19 -6.42 16.61 5.65
N ARG A 20 -7.76 16.68 5.81
CA ARG A 20 -8.68 16.14 4.80
C ARG A 20 -8.43 16.73 3.41
N ARG A 21 -8.17 18.03 3.35
CA ARG A 21 -7.97 18.75 2.08
C ARG A 21 -6.68 18.34 1.38
N ASP A 22 -5.59 18.22 2.13
CA ASP A 22 -4.29 17.90 1.55
C ASP A 22 -4.21 16.43 1.11
N VAL A 23 -4.75 15.52 1.92
CA VAL A 23 -4.88 14.11 1.52
C VAL A 23 -5.75 13.96 0.26
N GLN A 24 -6.85 14.73 0.16
CA GLN A 24 -7.69 14.71 -1.05
C GLN A 24 -6.91 15.15 -2.28
N ARG A 25 -6.11 16.23 -2.18
CA ARG A 25 -5.23 16.69 -3.26
C ARG A 25 -4.28 15.58 -3.74
N VAL A 26 -3.65 14.86 -2.81
CA VAL A 26 -2.75 13.74 -3.14
C VAL A 26 -3.51 12.62 -3.85
N LEU A 27 -4.70 12.26 -3.39
CA LEU A 27 -5.52 11.24 -4.02
C LEU A 27 -5.95 11.61 -5.45
N ASP A 28 -6.36 12.86 -5.66
CA ASP A 28 -6.76 13.35 -6.97
C ASP A 28 -5.57 13.31 -7.95
N THR A 29 -4.39 13.77 -7.52
CA THR A 29 -3.17 13.70 -8.34
C THR A 29 -2.76 12.25 -8.65
N CYS A 30 -2.84 11.35 -7.66
CA CYS A 30 -2.55 9.93 -7.86
C CYS A 30 -3.44 9.31 -8.96
N ARG A 31 -4.71 9.68 -8.98
CA ARG A 31 -5.66 9.18 -9.98
C ARG A 31 -5.37 9.67 -11.39
N GLU A 32 -4.98 10.94 -11.52
CA GLU A 32 -4.66 11.56 -12.80
C GLU A 32 -3.39 10.95 -13.41
N GLU A 33 -2.34 10.76 -12.62
CA GLU A 33 -1.03 10.32 -13.11
C GLU A 33 -0.92 8.81 -13.34
N ARG A 34 -1.81 7.99 -12.78
CA ARG A 34 -1.89 6.53 -12.97
C ARG A 34 -0.57 5.78 -12.71
N ARG A 35 0.19 6.21 -11.72
CA ARG A 35 1.41 5.55 -11.26
C ARG A 35 1.37 5.33 -9.75
N PRO A 36 2.20 4.44 -9.18
CA PRO A 36 2.25 4.26 -7.74
C PRO A 36 2.68 5.52 -7.00
N TYR A 37 1.98 5.82 -5.91
CA TYR A 37 2.26 6.95 -5.02
C TYR A 37 2.60 6.46 -3.63
N LEU A 38 3.71 6.92 -3.08
CA LEU A 38 4.01 6.77 -1.68
C LEU A 38 3.67 8.05 -0.94
N VAL A 39 2.75 7.94 -0.01
CA VAL A 39 2.26 9.06 0.79
C VAL A 39 2.93 9.03 2.16
N LEU A 40 3.72 10.05 2.43
CA LEU A 40 4.40 10.29 3.71
C LEU A 40 3.64 11.37 4.47
N LYS A 41 3.07 10.99 5.62
CA LYS A 41 2.43 11.96 6.49
C LYS A 41 3.47 12.65 7.36
N GLU A 42 3.53 13.97 7.29
CA GLU A 42 4.38 14.76 8.16
C GLU A 42 3.85 14.73 9.60
N PRO A 43 4.71 14.59 10.61
CA PRO A 43 4.30 14.74 12.00
C PRO A 43 3.72 16.15 12.17
N GLY A 44 2.46 16.23 12.58
CA GLY A 44 1.73 17.50 12.69
C GLY A 44 2.52 18.51 13.51
N THR A 45 2.72 19.68 12.95
CA THR A 45 3.44 20.83 13.51
C THR A 45 2.72 21.41 14.74
N LYS A 46 2.64 20.64 15.83
CA LYS A 46 2.25 21.19 17.14
C LYS A 46 3.43 21.52 18.04
N ASN A 47 4.67 21.19 17.64
CA ASN A 47 5.89 21.60 18.34
C ASN A 47 6.91 22.15 17.33
N LYS A 48 6.87 23.45 17.15
CA LYS A 48 7.83 24.24 16.37
C LYS A 48 9.14 24.50 17.12
N ASP A 49 9.64 23.58 17.89
CA ASP A 49 10.90 23.75 18.62
C ASP A 49 11.75 22.48 18.56
N ILE A 50 12.13 22.03 17.36
CA ILE A 50 13.36 21.23 17.17
C ILE A 50 13.92 21.59 15.80
N SER A 51 14.83 22.57 15.83
CA SER A 51 15.97 22.85 14.96
C SER A 51 16.01 22.18 13.57
N GLU A 52 15.86 23.05 12.57
CA GLU A 52 16.62 23.12 11.34
C GLU A 52 17.95 22.34 11.39
N THR A 53 17.97 21.10 10.96
CA THR A 53 19.15 20.47 10.36
C THR A 53 18.73 19.19 9.65
N THR A 54 17.92 19.30 8.60
CA THR A 54 17.88 18.25 7.59
C THR A 54 18.18 18.91 6.25
N ASN A 55 19.44 18.76 5.87
CA ASN A 55 19.95 19.11 4.56
C ASN A 55 18.97 18.60 3.49
N LYS A 56 18.51 19.54 2.65
CA LYS A 56 17.85 19.24 1.39
C LYS A 56 18.83 18.47 0.50
N THR A 57 18.94 17.20 0.69
CA THR A 57 19.57 16.31 -0.27
C THR A 57 18.44 15.74 -1.10
N ASN A 58 18.41 16.14 -2.37
CA ASN A 58 17.59 15.50 -3.40
C ASN A 58 18.00 14.02 -3.48
N GLN A 59 17.33 13.15 -2.75
CA GLN A 59 17.50 11.71 -2.84
C GLN A 59 16.14 11.11 -3.19
N ASN A 60 15.88 11.08 -4.50
CA ASN A 60 14.79 10.32 -5.11
C ASN A 60 15.11 8.82 -5.17
N SER A 61 15.79 8.25 -4.18
CA SER A 61 16.05 6.81 -4.16
C SER A 61 15.21 6.15 -3.07
N LEU A 62 14.45 5.15 -3.44
CA LEU A 62 13.73 4.23 -2.55
C LEU A 62 14.65 3.63 -1.47
N ASP A 63 15.97 3.64 -1.71
CA ASP A 63 16.97 3.01 -0.85
C ASP A 63 17.14 3.68 0.52
N SER A 64 16.55 4.87 0.73
CA SER A 64 16.85 5.65 1.94
C SER A 64 15.74 5.69 2.98
N TRP A 65 14.54 5.11 2.72
CA TRP A 65 13.49 5.65 3.55
C TRP A 65 12.70 4.74 4.45
N PHE A 66 12.58 3.44 4.33
CA PHE A 66 11.81 2.83 5.42
C PHE A 66 11.58 1.31 5.39
N LEU A 67 11.79 0.67 4.27
CA LEU A 67 11.71 -0.79 4.22
C LEU A 67 13.12 -1.37 4.34
N THR A 68 13.36 -1.99 5.46
CA THR A 68 14.60 -2.72 5.76
C THR A 68 14.26 -4.19 5.99
N PRO A 69 15.23 -5.10 6.00
CA PRO A 69 14.97 -6.47 6.46
C PRO A 69 14.31 -6.46 7.85
N GLY A 70 13.18 -7.16 7.98
CA GLY A 70 12.33 -7.11 9.17
C GLY A 70 11.15 -6.13 9.10
N SER A 71 11.09 -5.26 8.09
CA SER A 71 9.90 -4.44 7.85
C SER A 71 8.70 -5.29 7.44
N THR A 72 7.50 -4.73 7.64
CA THR A 72 6.25 -5.40 7.29
C THR A 72 5.45 -4.58 6.27
N ILE A 73 4.94 -5.24 5.23
CA ILE A 73 4.01 -4.65 4.25
C ILE A 73 2.63 -5.23 4.49
N LEU A 74 1.68 -4.37 4.89
CA LEU A 74 0.27 -4.75 5.08
C LEU A 74 -0.50 -4.57 3.77
N VAL A 75 -1.07 -5.65 3.27
CA VAL A 75 -1.79 -5.70 2.00
C VAL A 75 -3.24 -6.16 2.24
N PRO A 76 -4.21 -5.25 2.30
CA PRO A 76 -5.61 -5.63 2.42
C PRO A 76 -6.10 -6.28 1.13
N ILE A 77 -6.83 -7.39 1.26
CA ILE A 77 -7.39 -8.16 0.15
C ILE A 77 -8.90 -8.19 0.30
N THR A 78 -9.58 -7.56 -0.63
CA THR A 78 -11.04 -7.49 -0.70
C THR A 78 -11.59 -8.44 -1.78
N MET A 79 -12.89 -8.32 -2.10
CA MET A 79 -13.52 -9.08 -3.16
C MET A 79 -13.23 -8.53 -4.58
N LEU A 80 -12.53 -7.40 -4.70
CA LEU A 80 -12.25 -6.75 -5.98
C LEU A 80 -11.13 -7.49 -6.72
N GLU A 81 -11.36 -7.84 -7.97
CA GLU A 81 -10.36 -8.57 -8.79
C GLU A 81 -9.16 -7.69 -9.16
N GLU A 82 -9.36 -6.39 -9.18
CA GLU A 82 -8.36 -5.37 -9.47
C GLU A 82 -7.16 -5.37 -8.48
N GLU A 83 -7.29 -6.06 -7.37
CA GLU A 83 -6.26 -6.11 -6.34
C GLU A 83 -5.04 -6.95 -6.71
N VAL A 84 -5.12 -7.75 -7.78
CA VAL A 84 -3.98 -8.56 -8.23
C VAL A 84 -2.77 -7.69 -8.58
N TYR A 85 -2.96 -6.50 -9.14
CA TYR A 85 -1.87 -5.61 -9.52
C TYR A 85 -1.04 -5.12 -8.32
N LYS A 86 -1.68 -4.79 -7.20
CA LYS A 86 -0.91 -4.37 -6.02
C LYS A 86 -0.02 -5.48 -5.45
N VAL A 87 -0.36 -6.74 -5.75
CA VAL A 87 0.43 -7.89 -5.32
C VAL A 87 1.78 -7.95 -6.04
N GLU A 88 1.82 -7.59 -7.31
CA GLU A 88 3.08 -7.50 -8.05
C GLU A 88 4.01 -6.47 -7.42
N ILE A 89 3.45 -5.32 -7.01
CA ILE A 89 4.21 -4.27 -6.33
C ILE A 89 4.68 -4.72 -4.95
N CYS A 90 3.81 -5.32 -4.13
CA CYS A 90 4.22 -5.75 -2.80
C CYS A 90 5.24 -6.90 -2.86
N THR A 91 5.13 -7.82 -3.81
CA THR A 91 6.13 -8.89 -4.00
C THR A 91 7.46 -8.34 -4.49
N TYR A 92 7.46 -7.37 -5.41
CA TYR A 92 8.66 -6.68 -5.83
C TYR A 92 9.36 -6.00 -4.64
N LEU A 93 8.61 -5.22 -3.84
CA LEU A 93 9.16 -4.56 -2.66
C LEU A 93 9.70 -5.58 -1.63
N ALA A 94 8.95 -6.65 -1.35
CA ALA A 94 9.38 -7.69 -0.43
C ALA A 94 10.68 -8.37 -0.87
N ARG A 95 10.81 -8.68 -2.17
CA ARG A 95 12.04 -9.24 -2.75
C ARG A 95 13.24 -8.31 -2.61
N LYS A 96 13.07 -7.03 -2.90
CA LYS A 96 14.15 -6.04 -2.87
C LYS A 96 14.59 -5.66 -1.45
N THR A 97 13.69 -5.72 -0.48
CA THR A 97 13.94 -5.23 0.89
C THR A 97 14.03 -6.33 1.95
N GLY A 98 13.57 -7.54 1.65
CA GLY A 98 13.41 -8.60 2.62
C GLY A 98 12.21 -8.39 3.58
N ALA A 99 11.29 -7.49 3.25
CA ALA A 99 10.10 -7.23 4.07
C ALA A 99 9.14 -8.42 4.08
N HIS A 100 8.45 -8.60 5.21
CA HIS A 100 7.41 -9.61 5.39
C HIS A 100 6.05 -9.08 4.94
N LEU A 101 5.26 -9.90 4.23
CA LEU A 101 3.93 -9.52 3.78
C LEU A 101 2.86 -10.02 4.77
N ILE A 102 1.98 -9.11 5.20
CA ILE A 102 0.72 -9.46 5.87
C ILE A 102 -0.41 -9.31 4.85
N LEU A 103 -0.93 -10.43 4.38
CA LEU A 103 -2.09 -10.47 3.48
C LEU A 103 -3.36 -10.48 4.34
N LEU A 104 -4.00 -9.32 4.47
CA LEU A 104 -5.17 -9.14 5.31
C LEU A 104 -6.44 -9.37 4.48
N ARG A 105 -7.06 -10.53 4.62
CA ARG A 105 -8.32 -10.86 3.95
C ARG A 105 -9.51 -10.27 4.67
N ALA A 106 -10.38 -9.58 3.93
CA ALA A 106 -11.68 -9.14 4.44
C ALA A 106 -12.53 -10.32 4.94
N ASN A 107 -13.31 -10.07 5.99
CA ASN A 107 -14.21 -11.08 6.59
C ASN A 107 -15.60 -11.05 5.91
N ASP A 108 -15.61 -11.31 4.60
CA ASP A 108 -16.85 -11.36 3.82
C ASP A 108 -17.52 -12.73 3.91
N TYR A 109 -18.84 -12.71 3.99
CA TYR A 109 -19.65 -13.90 3.76
C TYR A 109 -19.60 -14.24 2.28
N GLY A 110 -19.01 -15.39 1.96
CA GLY A 110 -18.93 -15.86 0.59
C GLY A 110 -17.53 -16.10 0.08
N SER A 111 -17.46 -16.48 -1.19
CA SER A 111 -16.25 -17.05 -1.73
C SER A 111 -15.33 -16.05 -2.42
N LYS A 112 -15.76 -14.79 -2.71
CA LYS A 112 -14.98 -13.88 -3.53
C LYS A 112 -13.67 -13.42 -2.88
N ALA A 113 -13.70 -12.86 -1.66
CA ALA A 113 -12.49 -12.44 -0.95
C ALA A 113 -11.55 -13.63 -0.69
N LYS A 114 -12.10 -14.80 -0.35
CA LYS A 114 -11.30 -16.02 -0.17
C LYS A 114 -10.66 -16.49 -1.48
N ARG A 115 -11.39 -16.45 -2.59
CA ARG A 115 -10.83 -16.79 -3.92
C ARG A 115 -9.74 -15.81 -4.35
N ASN A 116 -9.95 -14.53 -4.14
CA ASN A 116 -8.92 -13.53 -4.42
C ASN A 116 -7.67 -13.77 -3.59
N MET A 117 -7.82 -14.05 -2.29
CA MET A 117 -6.68 -14.40 -1.43
C MET A 117 -5.92 -15.61 -1.98
N GLN A 118 -6.63 -16.69 -2.36
CA GLN A 118 -5.99 -17.87 -2.92
C GLN A 118 -5.26 -17.58 -4.23
N ARG A 119 -5.85 -16.79 -5.13
CA ARG A 119 -5.19 -16.35 -6.38
C ARG A 119 -3.93 -15.57 -6.09
N ILE A 120 -3.96 -14.66 -5.12
CA ILE A 120 -2.84 -13.85 -4.69
C ILE A 120 -1.72 -14.71 -4.13
N ILE A 121 -2.04 -15.64 -3.23
CA ILE A 121 -1.05 -16.57 -2.68
C ILE A 121 -0.40 -17.40 -3.79
N THR A 122 -1.19 -17.96 -4.71
CA THR A 122 -0.67 -18.70 -5.86
C THR A 122 0.24 -17.82 -6.72
N HIS A 123 -0.13 -16.57 -6.95
CA HIS A 123 0.69 -15.64 -7.72
C HIS A 123 2.02 -15.33 -7.04
N ILE A 124 2.02 -15.08 -5.72
CA ILE A 124 3.24 -14.87 -4.93
C ILE A 124 4.16 -16.10 -5.01
N GLN A 125 3.61 -17.30 -4.87
CA GLN A 125 4.36 -18.56 -4.97
C GLN A 125 4.97 -18.73 -6.36
N THR A 126 4.20 -18.45 -7.42
CA THR A 126 4.70 -18.49 -8.80
C THR A 126 5.87 -17.52 -9.01
N ILE A 127 5.76 -16.28 -8.50
CA ILE A 127 6.86 -15.31 -8.60
C ILE A 127 8.10 -15.84 -7.86
N ALA A 128 7.94 -16.33 -6.63
CA ALA A 128 9.03 -16.87 -5.83
C ALA A 128 9.74 -18.04 -6.54
N GLU A 129 8.97 -18.98 -7.09
CA GLU A 129 9.51 -20.12 -7.87
C GLU A 129 10.25 -19.67 -9.14
N CYS A 130 9.67 -18.74 -9.90
CA CYS A 130 10.26 -18.24 -11.14
C CYS A 130 11.54 -17.42 -10.93
N THR A 131 11.63 -16.71 -9.80
CA THR A 131 12.78 -15.85 -9.48
C THR A 131 13.84 -16.54 -8.63
N GLY A 132 13.49 -17.66 -7.99
CA GLY A 132 14.34 -18.34 -7.01
C GLY A 132 14.54 -17.55 -5.71
N GLU A 133 13.73 -16.53 -5.46
CA GLU A 133 13.82 -15.66 -4.27
C GLU A 133 12.78 -16.06 -3.23
N THR A 134 13.12 -15.90 -1.96
CA THR A 134 12.20 -16.18 -0.85
C THR A 134 11.35 -14.97 -0.57
N ILE A 135 10.02 -15.15 -0.61
CA ILE A 135 9.04 -14.14 -0.20
C ILE A 135 8.32 -14.67 1.03
N THR A 136 8.47 -13.99 2.16
CA THR A 136 7.80 -14.38 3.40
C THR A 136 6.45 -13.68 3.52
N TYR A 137 5.40 -14.44 3.83
CA TYR A 137 4.07 -13.88 4.01
C TYR A 137 3.25 -14.66 5.05
N GLU A 138 2.25 -13.99 5.60
CA GLU A 138 1.21 -14.62 6.40
C GLU A 138 -0.18 -14.15 5.96
N GLU A 139 -1.19 -15.01 6.07
CA GLU A 139 -2.59 -14.65 5.90
C GLU A 139 -3.20 -14.30 7.24
N ARG A 140 -3.87 -13.13 7.30
CA ARG A 140 -4.72 -12.73 8.43
C ARG A 140 -6.14 -12.48 7.96
N ILE A 141 -7.11 -12.69 8.85
CA ILE A 141 -8.51 -12.39 8.60
C ILE A 141 -8.85 -11.12 9.36
N ALA A 142 -9.34 -10.11 8.63
CA ALA A 142 -9.84 -8.88 9.22
C ALA A 142 -11.12 -9.13 10.04
N THR A 143 -11.43 -8.26 10.97
CA THR A 143 -12.74 -8.26 11.65
C THR A 143 -13.81 -7.66 10.75
N GLY A 144 -13.44 -6.69 9.89
CA GLY A 144 -14.30 -6.04 8.93
C GLY A 144 -14.44 -6.81 7.60
N ASP A 145 -15.56 -6.56 6.94
CA ASP A 145 -15.81 -6.96 5.54
C ASP A 145 -15.04 -6.05 4.55
N SER A 146 -15.20 -6.30 3.26
CA SER A 146 -14.54 -5.53 2.20
C SER A 146 -14.82 -4.01 2.24
N PHE A 147 -15.97 -3.60 2.76
CA PHE A 147 -16.31 -2.17 2.91
C PHE A 147 -15.70 -1.54 4.16
N HIS A 148 -15.39 -2.31 5.19
CA HIS A 148 -14.96 -1.82 6.48
C HIS A 148 -13.50 -2.15 6.85
N ILE A 149 -12.83 -3.01 6.09
CA ILE A 149 -11.44 -3.45 6.35
C ILE A 149 -10.49 -2.25 6.54
N HIS A 150 -10.72 -1.15 5.82
CA HIS A 150 -9.90 0.06 5.92
C HIS A 150 -9.86 0.67 7.32
N LYS A 151 -10.89 0.41 8.16
CA LYS A 151 -10.99 0.98 9.52
C LYS A 151 -9.99 0.38 10.49
N GLU A 152 -9.49 -0.83 10.23
CA GLU A 152 -8.56 -1.52 11.12
C GLU A 152 -7.10 -1.51 10.65
N LEU A 153 -6.83 -1.12 9.40
CA LEU A 153 -5.48 -1.19 8.82
C LEU A 153 -4.42 -0.47 9.65
N HIS A 154 -4.75 0.70 10.20
CA HIS A 154 -3.82 1.51 10.99
C HIS A 154 -3.51 0.93 12.37
N THR A 155 -4.23 -0.10 12.82
CA THR A 155 -4.02 -0.74 14.14
C THR A 155 -3.18 -2.02 14.06
N ILE A 156 -2.98 -2.56 12.86
CA ILE A 156 -2.33 -3.86 12.67
C ILE A 156 -0.81 -3.75 12.68
N LEU A 157 -0.27 -2.67 12.12
CA LEU A 157 1.18 -2.47 12.07
C LEU A 157 1.69 -1.82 13.36
N PRO A 158 2.79 -2.33 13.93
CA PRO A 158 3.40 -1.72 15.11
C PRO A 158 3.90 -0.31 14.81
N LEU A 159 3.94 0.50 15.84
CA LEU A 159 4.57 1.82 15.80
C LEU A 159 6.06 1.66 15.45
N LYS A 160 6.56 2.57 14.64
CA LYS A 160 7.96 2.66 14.25
C LYS A 160 8.88 2.62 15.50
N GLY A 161 9.66 1.56 15.65
CA GLY A 161 10.62 1.57 16.76
C GLY A 161 11.35 0.27 17.06
N GLU A 162 10.73 -0.89 16.92
CA GLU A 162 11.37 -2.14 17.38
C GLU A 162 11.65 -3.16 16.26
N ASP A 163 10.94 -3.11 15.11
CA ASP A 163 11.04 -4.13 14.06
C ASP A 163 11.10 -3.57 12.62
N GLY A 164 11.90 -2.56 12.37
CA GLY A 164 12.23 -2.20 10.98
C GLY A 164 11.23 -1.34 10.21
N GLY A 165 10.09 -0.95 10.79
CA GLY A 165 9.11 -0.10 10.13
C GLY A 165 8.01 -0.87 9.38
N GLY A 166 7.09 -0.14 8.75
CA GLY A 166 5.95 -0.72 8.05
C GLY A 166 5.45 0.12 6.88
N LEU A 167 4.69 -0.51 6.00
CA LEU A 167 4.03 0.09 4.86
C LEU A 167 2.60 -0.46 4.75
N ILE A 168 1.62 0.38 4.49
CA ILE A 168 0.29 -0.06 4.07
C ILE A 168 0.18 0.14 2.56
N LEU A 169 -0.16 -0.91 1.83
CA LEU A 169 -0.32 -0.89 0.38
C LEU A 169 -1.80 -0.97 0.02
N LEU A 170 -2.33 0.07 -0.63
CA LEU A 170 -3.73 0.19 -1.01
C LEU A 170 -3.90 0.29 -2.53
N THR A 171 -5.02 -0.21 -3.03
CA THR A 171 -5.48 0.11 -4.37
C THR A 171 -6.23 1.44 -4.31
N ALA A 172 -5.84 2.41 -5.13
CA ALA A 172 -6.56 3.67 -5.23
C ALA A 172 -7.90 3.47 -5.94
N SER A 173 -8.97 4.06 -5.41
CA SER A 173 -10.29 4.00 -6.05
C SER A 173 -10.28 4.71 -7.40
N ARG A 174 -10.89 4.10 -8.43
CA ARG A 174 -10.98 4.68 -9.78
C ARG A 174 -11.91 5.87 -9.83
N GLU A 175 -13.04 5.74 -9.17
CA GLU A 175 -14.12 6.73 -9.16
C GLU A 175 -14.64 6.89 -7.74
N TYR A 176 -15.08 8.09 -7.40
CA TYR A 176 -15.76 8.33 -6.13
C TYR A 176 -17.26 8.11 -6.31
N GLY A 177 -17.85 7.27 -5.45
CA GLY A 177 -19.28 7.17 -5.29
C GLY A 177 -19.86 8.37 -4.52
N LEU A 178 -21.18 8.41 -4.43
CA LEU A 178 -21.87 9.44 -3.62
C LEU A 178 -21.46 9.37 -2.14
N ASP A 179 -21.21 8.18 -1.63
CA ASP A 179 -20.77 7.96 -0.25
C ASP A 179 -19.36 8.51 -0.01
N ASP A 180 -18.47 8.34 -1.01
CA ASP A 180 -17.11 8.88 -0.94
C ASP A 180 -17.11 10.41 -0.97
N TRP A 181 -18.06 11.01 -1.68
CA TRP A 181 -18.24 12.46 -1.70
C TRP A 181 -18.67 13.01 -0.34
N LEU A 182 -19.53 12.28 0.37
CA LEU A 182 -20.04 12.70 1.67
C LEU A 182 -19.06 12.43 2.82
N PHE A 183 -18.46 11.25 2.84
CA PHE A 183 -17.65 10.75 3.96
C PHE A 183 -16.15 10.73 3.68
N GLY A 184 -15.75 10.87 2.43
CA GLY A 184 -14.39 10.68 1.91
C GLY A 184 -14.09 9.22 1.57
N PRO A 185 -13.20 8.97 0.60
CA PRO A 185 -12.86 7.62 0.18
C PRO A 185 -12.10 6.87 1.30
N PRO A 186 -12.18 5.52 1.32
CA PRO A 186 -11.51 4.69 2.32
C PRO A 186 -10.01 4.98 2.48
N GLU A 187 -9.32 5.26 1.38
CA GLU A 187 -7.89 5.59 1.36
C GLU A 187 -7.59 6.87 2.15
N GLN A 188 -8.48 7.86 2.07
CA GLN A 188 -8.34 9.10 2.83
C GLN A 188 -8.36 8.83 4.34
N TYR A 189 -9.23 7.94 4.79
CA TYR A 189 -9.28 7.53 6.20
C TYR A 189 -7.96 6.87 6.62
N VAL A 190 -7.46 5.91 5.83
CA VAL A 190 -6.22 5.19 6.14
C VAL A 190 -5.04 6.15 6.21
N ILE A 191 -4.83 7.00 5.20
CA ILE A 191 -3.72 7.97 5.18
C ILE A 191 -3.76 8.88 6.41
N ARG A 192 -4.93 9.40 6.77
CA ARG A 192 -5.06 10.29 7.92
C ARG A 192 -4.79 9.61 9.26
N LYS A 193 -5.14 8.34 9.40
CA LYS A 193 -5.02 7.57 10.65
C LYS A 193 -3.71 6.81 10.77
N SER A 194 -3.10 6.45 9.63
CA SER A 194 -1.87 5.67 9.63
C SER A 194 -0.72 6.42 10.31
N LEU A 195 0.09 5.67 11.04
CA LEU A 195 1.36 6.12 11.61
C LEU A 195 2.56 5.67 10.78
N VAL A 196 2.32 4.84 9.77
CA VAL A 196 3.31 4.37 8.81
C VAL A 196 2.97 4.92 7.42
N PRO A 197 3.94 4.97 6.50
CA PRO A 197 3.69 5.33 5.11
C PRO A 197 2.57 4.52 4.47
N VAL A 198 1.86 5.14 3.53
CA VAL A 198 0.81 4.50 2.74
C VAL A 198 1.18 4.58 1.27
N MET A 199 1.25 3.43 0.59
CA MET A 199 1.44 3.39 -0.85
C MET A 199 0.10 3.19 -1.53
N LEU A 200 -0.18 4.01 -2.52
CA LEU A 200 -1.35 3.93 -3.37
C LEU A 200 -0.96 3.36 -4.72
N VAL A 201 -1.67 2.35 -5.17
CA VAL A 201 -1.47 1.71 -6.46
C VAL A 201 -2.71 1.90 -7.30
N ASN A 202 -2.58 2.56 -8.45
CA ASN A 202 -3.68 2.65 -9.39
C ASN A 202 -3.83 1.34 -10.15
N PRO A 203 -5.06 0.81 -10.27
CA PRO A 203 -5.30 -0.34 -11.13
C PRO A 203 -5.00 0.04 -12.60
N ARG A 204 -4.13 -0.72 -13.24
CA ARG A 204 -3.80 -0.51 -14.65
C ARG A 204 -4.76 -1.30 -15.53
N ALA A 205 -5.51 -0.58 -16.38
CA ALA A 205 -6.47 -1.20 -17.29
C ALA A 205 -5.82 -2.13 -18.33
N ASP A 206 -4.55 -1.87 -18.67
CA ASP A 206 -3.79 -2.66 -19.64
C ASP A 206 -3.33 -4.03 -19.12
N LEU A 207 -3.31 -4.23 -17.79
CA LEU A 207 -2.96 -5.52 -17.19
C LEU A 207 -4.16 -6.48 -17.09
N PHE A 208 -5.38 -5.99 -17.25
CA PHE A 208 -6.59 -6.82 -17.25
C PHE A 208 -6.82 -7.57 -18.56
N SER A 209 -6.20 -7.13 -19.66
CA SER A 209 -6.31 -7.79 -20.98
C SER A 209 -5.44 -9.04 -21.13
N LEU A 210 -4.64 -9.38 -20.12
CA LEU A 210 -3.75 -10.55 -20.14
C LEU A 210 -4.32 -11.78 -19.39
N CYS A 211 -5.55 -11.69 -18.91
CA CYS A 211 -6.22 -12.75 -18.14
C CYS A 211 -7.44 -13.36 -18.86
N ASP A 212 -7.56 -13.23 -20.20
CA ASP A 212 -8.51 -13.99 -21.03
C ASP A 212 -7.94 -15.36 -21.43
#